data_6962d2c5499f2cc8d69ec0b8595f01f2
#
_entry.id   6962d2c5499f2cc8d69ec0b8595f01f2
#
_cell.length_a   1.000
_cell.length_b   1.000
_cell.length_c   1.000
_cell.angle_alpha   90.00
_cell.angle_beta   90.00
_cell.angle_gamma   90.00
#
_symmetry.space_group_name_H-M   'P 1'
#
loop_
_entity.id
_entity.type
_entity.pdbx_description
1 polymer ?
#
loop_
_entity_poly.entity_id
_entity_poly.type
_entity_poly.pdbx_seq_one_letter_code
_entity_poly.pdbx_strand_id
1 'polypeptide(L)'
;MEKIQSVRFRGPHLGILAVIFAVLFIYGLSYVINFTPGAPHFPNPYDPPSKVTAYFLEYPHDVLMCMFFQFLSAIPLGIFTVTVWTRLKWLGVEAVGPSIALLGGFLVAMGLVVSSLTGWVMVFPGVAADSGAVRALYYLAFGIGGVGYSVPMGLLIAGIAVPSGFMRLLPRWMVVFGVILGVIGESSCLALLSPVMTALIPLTRFPGFIWLIIAGFMLARRKPLN
;
A
#
# COMPACT_ATOMS: atom_id res chain seq x y z
N MET A 1 -8.70 -14.23 -45.46
CA MET A 1 -8.54 -14.48 -43.98
C MET A 1 -7.39 -13.64 -43.51
N GLU A 2 -7.70 -12.46 -43.01
CA GLU A 2 -6.70 -11.53 -42.47
C GLU A 2 -6.19 -12.10 -41.14
N LYS A 3 -4.90 -12.37 -41.03
CA LYS A 3 -4.25 -12.76 -39.78
C LYS A 3 -4.39 -11.59 -38.81
N ILE A 4 -5.36 -11.66 -37.87
CA ILE A 4 -5.43 -10.76 -36.72
C ILE A 4 -4.11 -10.95 -35.98
N GLN A 5 -3.17 -10.04 -36.19
CA GLN A 5 -1.93 -9.97 -35.42
C GLN A 5 -2.33 -9.77 -33.95
N SER A 6 -2.06 -10.76 -33.12
CA SER A 6 -2.28 -10.64 -31.67
C SER A 6 -1.45 -9.46 -31.16
N VAL A 7 -2.09 -8.34 -30.90
CA VAL A 7 -1.44 -7.15 -30.38
C VAL A 7 -0.83 -7.52 -29.03
N ARG A 8 0.50 -7.59 -28.98
CA ARG A 8 1.24 -7.90 -27.75
C ARG A 8 1.07 -6.74 -26.75
N PHE A 9 0.67 -7.03 -25.52
CA PHE A 9 0.67 -6.01 -24.46
C PHE A 9 2.09 -5.44 -24.28
N ARG A 10 2.21 -4.12 -24.38
CA ARG A 10 3.47 -3.39 -24.15
C ARG A 10 3.34 -2.62 -22.84
N GLY A 11 4.02 -3.07 -21.80
CA GLY A 11 4.03 -2.42 -20.50
C GLY A 11 5.00 -3.12 -19.55
N PRO A 12 5.35 -2.47 -18.43
CA PRO A 12 6.23 -3.07 -17.43
C PRO A 12 5.60 -4.33 -16.82
N HIS A 13 6.44 -5.21 -16.28
CA HIS A 13 5.99 -6.48 -15.73
C HIS A 13 5.34 -6.26 -14.34
N LEU A 14 4.02 -6.50 -14.23
CA LEU A 14 3.23 -6.26 -13.01
C LEU A 14 3.81 -6.91 -11.76
N GLY A 15 4.19 -8.20 -11.84
CA GLY A 15 4.74 -8.91 -10.70
C GLY A 15 6.06 -8.31 -10.21
N ILE A 16 6.92 -7.83 -11.12
CA ILE A 16 8.20 -7.18 -10.76
C ILE A 16 7.93 -5.85 -10.06
N LEU A 17 7.00 -5.03 -10.56
CA LEU A 17 6.63 -3.77 -9.91
C LEU A 17 6.09 -3.99 -8.50
N ALA A 18 5.23 -5.00 -8.31
CA ALA A 18 4.70 -5.35 -6.98
C ALA A 18 5.79 -5.84 -6.02
N VAL A 19 6.79 -6.60 -6.51
CA VAL A 19 7.95 -7.02 -5.71
C VAL A 19 8.79 -5.82 -5.32
N ILE A 20 9.13 -4.93 -6.26
CA ILE A 20 9.93 -3.73 -5.97
C ILE A 20 9.22 -2.85 -4.94
N PHE A 21 7.91 -2.63 -5.10
CA PHE A 21 7.09 -1.91 -4.13
C PHE A 21 7.19 -2.52 -2.73
N ALA A 22 6.91 -3.82 -2.60
CA ALA A 22 6.90 -4.51 -1.32
C ALA A 22 8.28 -4.53 -0.66
N VAL A 23 9.34 -4.77 -1.44
CA VAL A 23 10.73 -4.79 -0.94
C VAL A 23 11.14 -3.42 -0.42
N LEU A 24 10.90 -2.34 -1.19
CA LEU A 24 11.24 -0.98 -0.74
C LEU A 24 10.47 -0.61 0.53
N PHE A 25 9.18 -0.94 0.59
CA PHE A 25 8.36 -0.66 1.77
C PHE A 25 8.86 -1.40 3.02
N ILE A 26 9.09 -2.73 2.89
CA ILE A 26 9.55 -3.57 4.01
C ILE A 26 10.97 -3.16 4.43
N TYR A 27 11.84 -2.86 3.48
CA TYR A 27 13.19 -2.40 3.78
C TYR A 27 13.17 -1.07 4.55
N GLY A 28 12.34 -0.09 4.14
CA GLY A 28 12.14 1.12 4.92
C GLY A 28 11.61 0.83 6.33
N LEU A 29 10.65 -0.07 6.43
CA LEU A 29 10.05 -0.44 7.73
C LEU A 29 11.06 -1.11 8.66
N SER A 30 12.06 -1.83 8.14
CA SER A 30 13.09 -2.51 8.96
C SER A 30 13.97 -1.57 9.78
N TYR A 31 14.04 -0.27 9.43
CA TYR A 31 14.76 0.73 10.23
C TYR A 31 14.05 1.06 11.55
N VAL A 32 12.71 0.99 11.56
CA VAL A 32 11.89 1.40 12.72
C VAL A 32 11.22 0.23 13.43
N ILE A 33 11.10 -0.94 12.80
CA ILE A 33 10.63 -2.16 13.43
C ILE A 33 11.83 -3.03 13.77
N ASN A 34 12.12 -3.13 15.08
CA ASN A 34 13.18 -4.00 15.58
C ASN A 34 12.54 -5.18 16.31
N PHE A 35 12.89 -6.40 15.87
CA PHE A 35 12.39 -7.64 16.49
C PHE A 35 13.26 -8.13 17.65
N THR A 36 14.33 -7.39 17.98
CA THR A 36 15.19 -7.73 19.11
C THR A 36 14.54 -7.31 20.43
N PRO A 37 14.39 -8.19 21.43
CA PRO A 37 13.83 -7.83 22.73
C PRO A 37 14.60 -6.66 23.35
N GLY A 38 13.88 -5.63 23.80
CA GLY A 38 14.46 -4.43 24.41
C GLY A 38 14.96 -3.37 23.44
N ALA A 39 14.91 -3.61 22.13
CA ALA A 39 15.23 -2.59 21.15
C ALA A 39 14.09 -1.55 21.04
N PRO A 40 14.44 -0.29 20.67
CA PRO A 40 13.42 0.74 20.50
C PRO A 40 12.48 0.37 19.35
N HIS A 41 11.19 0.40 19.64
CA HIS A 41 10.14 0.23 18.64
C HIS A 41 9.55 1.57 18.27
N PHE A 42 9.18 1.71 17.01
CA PHE A 42 8.39 2.85 16.56
C PHE A 42 7.15 2.99 17.45
N PRO A 43 6.98 4.13 18.13
CA PRO A 43 5.92 4.28 19.11
C PRO A 43 4.54 4.16 18.47
N ASN A 44 3.55 3.72 19.24
CA ASN A 44 2.17 3.82 18.80
C ASN A 44 1.73 5.29 18.92
N PRO A 45 0.94 5.85 17.98
CA PRO A 45 0.43 7.22 18.09
C PRO A 45 -0.35 7.49 19.39
N TYR A 46 -0.89 6.45 20.02
CA TYR A 46 -1.63 6.55 21.28
C TYR A 46 -0.75 6.40 22.53
N ASP A 47 0.57 6.20 22.36
CA ASP A 47 1.53 6.20 23.46
C ASP A 47 1.63 7.59 24.12
N PRO A 48 2.18 7.69 25.36
CA PRO A 48 2.42 8.97 26.02
C PRO A 48 3.23 9.94 25.14
N PRO A 49 2.86 11.23 25.07
CA PRO A 49 3.53 12.22 24.21
C PRO A 49 5.05 12.29 24.39
N SER A 50 5.50 12.15 25.65
CA SER A 50 6.93 12.14 25.99
C SER A 50 7.69 11.00 25.32
N LYS A 51 7.11 9.81 25.26
CA LYS A 51 7.70 8.63 24.59
C LYS A 51 7.79 8.85 23.07
N VAL A 52 6.72 9.40 22.49
CA VAL A 52 6.68 9.70 21.04
C VAL A 52 7.75 10.72 20.68
N THR A 53 7.78 11.87 21.39
CA THR A 53 8.78 12.94 21.14
C THR A 53 10.20 12.45 21.33
N ALA A 54 10.47 11.71 22.42
CA ALA A 54 11.78 11.14 22.69
C ALA A 54 12.29 10.28 21.53
N TYR A 55 11.42 9.43 20.96
CA TYR A 55 11.79 8.56 19.84
C TYR A 55 12.24 9.36 18.60
N PHE A 56 11.52 10.40 18.22
CA PHE A 56 11.90 11.22 17.04
C PHE A 56 13.18 12.04 17.27
N LEU A 57 13.49 12.40 18.51
CA LEU A 57 14.75 13.05 18.88
C LEU A 57 15.94 12.08 18.91
N GLU A 58 15.70 10.85 19.37
CA GLU A 58 16.75 9.86 19.59
C GLU A 58 17.11 9.09 18.32
N TYR A 59 16.10 8.81 17.45
CA TYR A 59 16.24 7.99 16.23
C TYR A 59 15.91 8.74 14.93
N PRO A 60 16.36 10.00 14.71
CA PRO A 60 15.98 10.78 13.52
C PRO A 60 16.48 10.14 12.22
N HIS A 61 17.65 9.48 12.24
CA HIS A 61 18.19 8.79 11.07
C HIS A 61 17.32 7.61 10.64
N ASP A 62 16.88 6.78 11.56
CA ASP A 62 16.09 5.59 11.26
C ASP A 62 14.69 5.97 10.74
N VAL A 63 14.09 6.99 11.34
CA VAL A 63 12.84 7.55 10.83
C VAL A 63 13.02 8.12 9.42
N LEU A 64 14.10 8.90 9.19
CA LEU A 64 14.42 9.46 7.88
C LEU A 64 14.53 8.38 6.81
N MET A 65 15.28 7.30 7.09
CA MET A 65 15.46 6.19 6.16
C MET A 65 14.14 5.45 5.91
N CYS A 66 13.35 5.22 6.95
CA CYS A 66 12.01 4.64 6.80
C CYS A 66 11.14 5.50 5.87
N MET A 67 11.06 6.81 6.11
CA MET A 67 10.24 7.72 5.31
C MET A 67 10.74 7.79 3.86
N PHE A 68 12.06 7.82 3.64
CA PHE A 68 12.66 7.81 2.30
C PHE A 68 12.24 6.57 1.49
N PHE A 69 12.39 5.37 2.07
CA PHE A 69 12.05 4.14 1.35
C PHE A 69 10.55 3.95 1.18
N GLN A 70 9.73 4.39 2.12
CA GLN A 70 8.28 4.39 1.95
C GLN A 70 7.84 5.35 0.84
N PHE A 71 8.41 6.57 0.79
CA PHE A 71 8.20 7.50 -0.33
C PHE A 71 8.60 6.85 -1.66
N LEU A 72 9.80 6.28 -1.72
CA LEU A 72 10.31 5.64 -2.94
C LEU A 72 9.43 4.47 -3.38
N SER A 73 8.82 3.73 -2.45
CA SER A 73 7.91 2.61 -2.73
C SER A 73 6.61 3.06 -3.43
N ALA A 74 6.18 4.30 -3.24
CA ALA A 74 4.99 4.84 -3.90
C ALA A 74 5.13 4.87 -5.43
N ILE A 75 6.36 5.03 -5.95
CA ILE A 75 6.62 5.12 -7.39
C ILE A 75 6.28 3.81 -8.11
N PRO A 76 6.87 2.64 -7.76
CA PRO A 76 6.52 1.38 -8.39
C PRO A 76 5.07 0.98 -8.17
N LEU A 77 4.46 1.36 -7.04
CA LEU A 77 3.04 1.14 -6.81
C LEU A 77 2.16 1.96 -7.77
N GLY A 78 2.48 3.23 -7.98
CA GLY A 78 1.77 4.08 -8.95
C GLY A 78 1.88 3.52 -10.37
N ILE A 79 3.08 3.10 -10.80
CA ILE A 79 3.30 2.47 -12.09
C ILE A 79 2.54 1.14 -12.19
N PHE A 80 2.57 0.31 -11.14
CA PHE A 80 1.77 -0.93 -11.06
C PHE A 80 0.29 -0.64 -11.26
N THR A 81 -0.23 0.37 -10.60
CA THR A 81 -1.65 0.74 -10.64
C THR A 81 -2.11 1.08 -12.06
N VAL A 82 -1.39 1.95 -12.76
CA VAL A 82 -1.70 2.30 -14.15
C VAL A 82 -1.53 1.09 -15.06
N THR A 83 -0.49 0.29 -14.84
CA THR A 83 -0.20 -0.90 -15.66
C THR A 83 -1.27 -1.97 -15.48
N VAL A 84 -1.76 -2.24 -14.25
CA VAL A 84 -2.80 -3.25 -14.02
C VAL A 84 -4.14 -2.79 -14.59
N TRP A 85 -4.48 -1.51 -14.46
CA TRP A 85 -5.67 -0.95 -15.09
C TRP A 85 -5.65 -1.15 -16.61
N THR A 86 -4.56 -0.73 -17.27
CA THR A 86 -4.38 -0.91 -18.71
C THR A 86 -4.39 -2.39 -19.11
N ARG A 87 -3.78 -3.24 -18.28
CA ARG A 87 -3.74 -4.68 -18.52
C ARG A 87 -5.11 -5.33 -18.46
N LEU A 88 -5.93 -4.98 -17.48
CA LEU A 88 -7.29 -5.50 -17.35
C LEU A 88 -8.16 -5.05 -18.53
N LYS A 89 -8.05 -3.79 -18.95
CA LYS A 89 -8.73 -3.28 -20.16
C LYS A 89 -8.30 -4.04 -21.40
N TRP A 90 -7.00 -4.26 -21.59
CA TRP A 90 -6.47 -5.03 -22.72
C TRP A 90 -6.93 -6.50 -22.71
N LEU A 91 -7.18 -7.09 -21.53
CA LEU A 91 -7.74 -8.44 -21.38
C LEU A 91 -9.25 -8.50 -21.65
N GLY A 92 -9.90 -7.38 -21.98
CA GLY A 92 -11.32 -7.30 -22.32
C GLY A 92 -12.22 -7.05 -21.11
N VAL A 93 -11.67 -6.58 -19.98
CA VAL A 93 -12.49 -6.25 -18.80
C VAL A 93 -13.15 -4.88 -19.02
N GLU A 94 -14.42 -4.86 -19.39
CA GLU A 94 -15.19 -3.61 -19.61
C GLU A 94 -15.91 -3.09 -18.35
N ALA A 95 -15.94 -3.90 -17.28
CA ALA A 95 -16.57 -3.52 -16.01
C ALA A 95 -15.87 -2.32 -15.34
N VAL A 96 -16.54 -1.72 -14.35
CA VAL A 96 -16.06 -0.58 -13.55
C VAL A 96 -14.86 -0.94 -12.65
N GLY A 97 -14.68 -2.23 -12.31
CA GLY A 97 -13.64 -2.70 -11.39
C GLY A 97 -12.23 -2.19 -11.68
N PRO A 98 -11.72 -2.22 -12.93
CA PRO A 98 -10.41 -1.64 -13.25
C PRO A 98 -10.27 -0.16 -12.87
N SER A 99 -11.34 0.64 -13.04
CA SER A 99 -11.33 2.06 -12.67
C SER A 99 -11.36 2.26 -11.16
N ILE A 100 -12.04 1.38 -10.41
CA ILE A 100 -11.98 1.35 -8.94
C ILE A 100 -10.56 1.00 -8.49
N ALA A 101 -9.92 0.02 -9.12
CA ALA A 101 -8.54 -0.34 -8.84
C ALA A 101 -7.58 0.84 -9.12
N LEU A 102 -7.77 1.56 -10.22
CA LEU A 102 -6.99 2.74 -10.55
C LEU A 102 -7.12 3.83 -9.47
N LEU A 103 -8.36 4.14 -9.06
CA LEU A 103 -8.63 5.09 -7.99
C LEU A 103 -7.97 4.65 -6.68
N GLY A 104 -8.22 3.41 -6.25
CA GLY A 104 -7.65 2.86 -5.01
C GLY A 104 -6.13 2.92 -5.01
N GLY A 105 -5.48 2.44 -6.07
CA GLY A 105 -4.02 2.43 -6.17
C GLY A 105 -3.40 3.84 -6.23
N PHE A 106 -4.05 4.79 -6.88
CA PHE A 106 -3.63 6.20 -6.86
C PHE A 106 -3.70 6.78 -5.44
N LEU A 107 -4.81 6.56 -4.73
CA LEU A 107 -4.96 7.05 -3.36
C LEU A 107 -3.95 6.40 -2.40
N VAL A 108 -3.65 5.10 -2.56
CA VAL A 108 -2.60 4.43 -1.78
C VAL A 108 -1.23 5.08 -2.02
N ALA A 109 -0.85 5.28 -3.31
CA ALA A 109 0.43 5.88 -3.66
C ALA A 109 0.54 7.32 -3.12
N MET A 110 -0.52 8.13 -3.25
CA MET A 110 -0.57 9.47 -2.68
C MET A 110 -0.53 9.46 -1.15
N GLY A 111 -1.22 8.53 -0.51
CA GLY A 111 -1.17 8.36 0.94
C GLY A 111 0.25 8.05 1.43
N LEU A 112 1.00 7.18 0.73
CA LEU A 112 2.40 6.91 1.05
C LEU A 112 3.27 8.16 0.89
N VAL A 113 3.12 8.91 -0.21
CA VAL A 113 3.86 10.16 -0.44
C VAL A 113 3.61 11.15 0.69
N VAL A 114 2.34 11.45 0.98
CA VAL A 114 1.99 12.47 1.99
C VAL A 114 2.39 12.03 3.39
N SER A 115 2.15 10.77 3.77
CA SER A 115 2.54 10.23 5.07
C SER A 115 4.07 10.27 5.25
N SER A 116 4.83 9.88 4.22
CA SER A 116 6.29 9.90 4.27
C SER A 116 6.85 11.30 4.38
N LEU A 117 6.31 12.28 3.62
CA LEU A 117 6.72 13.68 3.73
C LEU A 117 6.37 14.26 5.09
N THR A 118 5.23 13.90 5.67
CA THR A 118 4.85 14.31 7.03
C THR A 118 5.83 13.74 8.06
N GLY A 119 6.20 12.45 7.92
CA GLY A 119 7.21 11.81 8.76
C GLY A 119 8.60 12.44 8.61
N TRP A 120 8.97 12.81 7.39
CA TRP A 120 10.22 13.51 7.12
C TRP A 120 10.30 14.89 7.81
N VAL A 121 9.20 15.62 7.89
CA VAL A 121 9.16 16.92 8.60
C VAL A 121 9.41 16.74 10.10
N MET A 122 8.94 15.63 10.70
CA MET A 122 9.07 15.40 12.14
C MET A 122 10.51 15.18 12.63
N VAL A 123 11.46 14.86 11.74
CA VAL A 123 12.87 14.63 12.12
C VAL A 123 13.72 15.90 12.15
N PHE A 124 13.19 17.07 11.74
CA PHE A 124 13.91 18.31 11.85
C PHE A 124 14.00 18.77 13.31
N PRO A 125 15.20 19.19 13.78
CA PRO A 125 15.42 19.47 15.22
C PRO A 125 14.43 20.47 15.82
N GLY A 126 14.05 21.52 15.08
CA GLY A 126 13.08 22.52 15.53
C GLY A 126 11.66 21.98 15.67
N VAL A 127 11.28 20.99 14.84
CA VAL A 127 9.98 20.31 14.91
C VAL A 127 10.03 19.20 15.96
N ALA A 128 11.09 18.39 15.94
CA ALA A 128 11.26 17.27 16.86
C ALA A 128 11.27 17.69 18.34
N ALA A 129 11.74 18.90 18.63
CA ALA A 129 11.75 19.46 19.99
C ALA A 129 10.36 19.96 20.46
N ASP A 130 9.43 20.23 19.53
CA ASP A 130 8.06 20.65 19.86
C ASP A 130 7.13 19.42 19.96
N SER A 131 6.81 19.03 21.18
CA SER A 131 5.96 17.88 21.44
C SER A 131 4.53 18.01 20.88
N GLY A 132 4.02 19.23 20.76
CA GLY A 132 2.71 19.49 20.17
C GLY A 132 2.74 19.30 18.65
N ALA A 133 3.75 19.85 17.99
CA ALA A 133 3.95 19.69 16.56
C ALA A 133 4.19 18.22 16.17
N VAL A 134 5.09 17.53 16.86
CA VAL A 134 5.35 16.09 16.63
C VAL A 134 4.08 15.28 16.76
N ARG A 135 3.30 15.50 17.82
CA ARG A 135 2.07 14.76 18.07
C ARG A 135 1.03 14.98 16.97
N ALA A 136 0.80 16.23 16.58
CA ALA A 136 -0.14 16.57 15.52
C ALA A 136 0.25 15.95 14.18
N LEU A 137 1.52 16.08 13.79
CA LEU A 137 2.06 15.52 12.56
C LEU A 137 2.06 13.99 12.58
N TYR A 138 2.32 13.38 13.75
CA TYR A 138 2.31 11.93 13.87
C TYR A 138 0.90 11.34 13.73
N TYR A 139 -0.13 11.95 14.33
CA TYR A 139 -1.51 11.54 14.09
C TYR A 139 -1.89 11.68 12.62
N LEU A 140 -1.45 12.76 11.97
CA LEU A 140 -1.70 12.99 10.55
C LEU A 140 -1.01 11.93 9.69
N ALA A 141 0.28 11.68 9.92
CA ALA A 141 1.05 10.67 9.21
C ALA A 141 0.45 9.27 9.39
N PHE A 142 0.04 8.94 10.63
CA PHE A 142 -0.61 7.67 10.94
C PHE A 142 -2.00 7.56 10.29
N GLY A 143 -2.81 8.61 10.32
CA GLY A 143 -4.12 8.63 9.68
C GLY A 143 -4.01 8.39 8.17
N ILE A 144 -3.10 9.11 7.50
CA ILE A 144 -2.88 9.00 6.05
C ILE A 144 -2.18 7.68 5.69
N GLY A 145 -1.09 7.34 6.38
CA GLY A 145 -0.30 6.13 6.11
C GLY A 145 -0.94 4.84 6.65
N GLY A 146 -1.85 4.94 7.60
CA GLY A 146 -2.60 3.82 8.17
C GLY A 146 -3.94 3.60 7.47
N VAL A 147 -4.97 4.31 7.92
CA VAL A 147 -6.34 4.18 7.39
C VAL A 147 -6.40 4.65 5.93
N GLY A 148 -5.83 5.84 5.64
CA GLY A 148 -5.77 6.40 4.30
C GLY A 148 -4.96 5.56 3.30
N TYR A 149 -4.16 4.62 3.79
CA TYR A 149 -3.52 3.58 2.99
C TYR A 149 -4.41 2.33 2.85
N SER A 150 -4.95 1.81 3.97
CA SER A 150 -5.58 0.49 4.02
C SER A 150 -6.93 0.45 3.29
N VAL A 151 -7.75 1.48 3.44
CA VAL A 151 -9.04 1.57 2.72
C VAL A 151 -8.81 1.61 1.21
N PRO A 152 -8.01 2.53 0.64
CA PRO A 152 -7.76 2.51 -0.80
C PRO A 152 -7.05 1.25 -1.29
N MET A 153 -6.24 0.59 -0.45
CA MET A 153 -5.63 -0.70 -0.78
C MET A 153 -6.69 -1.79 -0.94
N GLY A 154 -7.73 -1.76 -0.10
CA GLY A 154 -8.93 -2.60 -0.25
C GLY A 154 -9.60 -2.40 -1.60
N LEU A 155 -9.82 -1.14 -2.01
CA LEU A 155 -10.37 -0.81 -3.33
C LEU A 155 -9.48 -1.30 -4.48
N LEU A 156 -8.16 -1.11 -4.38
CA LEU A 156 -7.22 -1.59 -5.39
C LEU A 156 -7.34 -3.11 -5.57
N ILE A 157 -7.28 -3.86 -4.47
CA ILE A 157 -7.33 -5.32 -4.48
C ILE A 157 -8.71 -5.81 -4.97
N ALA A 158 -9.81 -5.30 -4.42
CA ALA A 158 -11.16 -5.69 -4.80
C ALA A 158 -11.46 -5.33 -6.27
N GLY A 159 -11.03 -4.15 -6.72
CA GLY A 159 -11.17 -3.69 -8.10
C GLY A 159 -10.43 -4.55 -9.13
N ILE A 160 -9.38 -5.26 -8.72
CA ILE A 160 -8.70 -6.26 -9.55
C ILE A 160 -9.37 -7.63 -9.38
N ALA A 161 -9.65 -8.06 -8.14
CA ALA A 161 -10.09 -9.41 -7.82
C ALA A 161 -11.47 -9.73 -8.40
N VAL A 162 -12.44 -8.84 -8.17
CA VAL A 162 -13.84 -9.08 -8.56
C VAL A 162 -14.00 -9.27 -10.08
N PRO A 163 -13.56 -8.33 -10.94
CA PRO A 163 -13.71 -8.51 -12.39
C PRO A 163 -12.85 -9.67 -12.90
N SER A 164 -11.67 -9.91 -12.29
CA SER A 164 -10.84 -11.06 -12.65
C SER A 164 -11.50 -12.39 -12.33
N GLY A 165 -12.38 -12.43 -11.34
CA GLY A 165 -13.20 -13.60 -11.01
C GLY A 165 -14.24 -13.89 -12.08
N PHE A 166 -15.02 -12.89 -12.48
CA PHE A 166 -16.04 -13.02 -13.53
C PHE A 166 -15.42 -13.42 -14.87
N MET A 167 -14.28 -12.86 -15.22
CA MET A 167 -13.54 -13.16 -16.46
C MET A 167 -12.63 -14.38 -16.35
N ARG A 168 -12.61 -15.09 -15.22
CA ARG A 168 -11.73 -16.26 -14.94
C ARG A 168 -10.23 -15.98 -15.19
N LEU A 169 -9.80 -14.74 -14.99
CA LEU A 169 -8.39 -14.33 -15.14
C LEU A 169 -7.54 -14.79 -13.97
N LEU A 170 -8.12 -14.89 -12.77
CA LEU A 170 -7.49 -15.40 -11.56
C LEU A 170 -8.19 -16.66 -11.07
N PRO A 171 -7.50 -17.59 -10.38
CA PRO A 171 -8.14 -18.75 -9.78
C PRO A 171 -9.07 -18.34 -8.63
N ARG A 172 -10.08 -19.15 -8.36
CA ARG A 172 -11.13 -18.85 -7.37
C ARG A 172 -10.58 -18.47 -5.99
N TRP A 173 -9.56 -19.18 -5.51
CA TRP A 173 -8.95 -18.88 -4.21
C TRP A 173 -8.33 -17.48 -4.14
N MET A 174 -7.68 -17.02 -5.22
CA MET A 174 -7.14 -15.66 -5.31
C MET A 174 -8.24 -14.60 -5.33
N VAL A 175 -9.34 -14.88 -6.01
CA VAL A 175 -10.49 -13.97 -6.04
C VAL A 175 -11.10 -13.84 -4.65
N VAL A 176 -11.39 -14.97 -3.99
CA VAL A 176 -11.95 -15.00 -2.63
C VAL A 176 -11.02 -14.30 -1.65
N PHE A 177 -9.73 -14.61 -1.68
CA PHE A 177 -8.75 -13.97 -0.82
C PHE A 177 -8.67 -12.46 -1.08
N GLY A 178 -8.69 -12.03 -2.34
CA GLY A 178 -8.71 -10.60 -2.69
C GLY A 178 -9.97 -9.89 -2.20
N VAL A 179 -11.14 -10.52 -2.29
CA VAL A 179 -12.40 -9.96 -1.74
C VAL A 179 -12.34 -9.84 -0.21
N ILE A 180 -11.82 -10.86 0.47
CA ILE A 180 -11.63 -10.81 1.93
C ILE A 180 -10.71 -9.64 2.31
N LEU A 181 -9.57 -9.48 1.62
CA LEU A 181 -8.65 -8.37 1.86
C LEU A 181 -9.30 -7.01 1.56
N GLY A 182 -10.14 -6.95 0.52
CA GLY A 182 -10.95 -5.77 0.21
C GLY A 182 -11.86 -5.39 1.38
N VAL A 183 -12.62 -6.36 1.91
CA VAL A 183 -13.52 -6.14 3.06
C VAL A 183 -12.72 -5.71 4.30
N ILE A 184 -11.60 -6.35 4.62
CA ILE A 184 -10.73 -5.97 5.75
C ILE A 184 -10.22 -4.54 5.55
N GLY A 185 -9.77 -4.21 4.33
CA GLY A 185 -9.30 -2.87 3.97
C GLY A 185 -10.36 -1.80 4.21
N GLU A 186 -11.57 -1.99 3.66
CA GLU A 186 -12.67 -1.06 3.87
C GLU A 186 -13.05 -0.95 5.36
N SER A 187 -13.09 -2.08 6.07
CA SER A 187 -13.39 -2.10 7.51
C SER A 187 -12.32 -1.39 8.35
N SER A 188 -11.11 -1.18 7.83
CA SER A 188 -10.05 -0.46 8.54
C SER A 188 -10.38 1.02 8.81
N CYS A 189 -11.41 1.59 8.14
CA CYS A 189 -11.94 2.91 8.49
C CYS A 189 -12.45 2.99 9.94
N LEU A 190 -12.84 1.86 10.55
CA LEU A 190 -13.25 1.78 11.94
C LEU A 190 -12.12 2.14 12.93
N ALA A 191 -10.86 2.12 12.47
CA ALA A 191 -9.72 2.61 13.26
C ALA A 191 -9.82 4.11 13.59
N LEU A 192 -10.59 4.88 12.83
CA LEU A 192 -10.90 6.28 13.16
C LEU A 192 -11.85 6.43 14.36
N LEU A 193 -12.59 5.37 14.68
CA LEU A 193 -13.53 5.35 15.80
C LEU A 193 -12.97 4.64 17.03
N SER A 194 -12.06 3.68 16.84
CA SER A 194 -11.53 2.87 17.93
C SER A 194 -10.07 2.46 17.68
N PRO A 195 -9.16 2.74 18.63
CA PRO A 195 -7.75 2.33 18.52
C PRO A 195 -7.55 0.81 18.34
N VAL A 196 -8.45 -0.02 18.88
CA VAL A 196 -8.39 -1.49 18.74
C VAL A 196 -8.49 -1.91 17.28
N MET A 197 -9.26 -1.18 16.47
CA MET A 197 -9.46 -1.47 15.04
C MET A 197 -8.23 -1.15 14.19
N THR A 198 -7.19 -0.51 14.73
CA THR A 198 -5.91 -0.30 14.04
C THR A 198 -5.23 -1.62 13.65
N ALA A 199 -5.58 -2.74 14.30
CA ALA A 199 -5.13 -4.08 13.93
C ALA A 199 -5.55 -4.50 12.51
N LEU A 200 -6.61 -3.91 11.94
CA LEU A 200 -7.04 -4.18 10.56
C LEU A 200 -6.06 -3.63 9.52
N ILE A 201 -5.29 -2.59 9.88
CA ILE A 201 -4.31 -1.96 8.98
C ILE A 201 -3.22 -2.94 8.53
N PRO A 202 -2.47 -3.60 9.43
CA PRO A 202 -1.46 -4.58 9.03
C PRO A 202 -2.06 -5.82 8.36
N LEU A 203 -3.30 -6.22 8.73
CA LEU A 203 -4.01 -7.34 8.10
C LEU A 203 -4.37 -7.08 6.64
N THR A 204 -4.60 -5.84 6.25
CA THR A 204 -4.77 -5.47 4.84
C THR A 204 -3.42 -5.36 4.14
N ARG A 205 -2.45 -4.71 4.78
CA ARG A 205 -1.17 -4.30 4.19
C ARG A 205 -0.29 -5.49 3.81
N PHE A 206 0.10 -6.31 4.78
CA PHE A 206 1.08 -7.36 4.53
C PHE A 206 0.56 -8.51 3.67
N PRO A 207 -0.63 -9.08 3.92
CA PRO A 207 -1.21 -10.05 3.00
C PRO A 207 -1.53 -9.44 1.64
N GLY A 208 -1.86 -8.14 1.58
CA GLY A 208 -2.09 -7.40 0.35
C GLY A 208 -0.84 -7.34 -0.54
N PHE A 209 0.36 -7.18 0.03
CA PHE A 209 1.62 -7.24 -0.74
C PHE A 209 1.77 -8.59 -1.44
N ILE A 210 1.58 -9.68 -0.70
CA ILE A 210 1.66 -11.04 -1.23
C ILE A 210 0.62 -11.23 -2.34
N TRP A 211 -0.61 -10.76 -2.11
CA TRP A 211 -1.68 -10.85 -3.08
C TRP A 211 -1.36 -10.09 -4.38
N LEU A 212 -0.87 -8.85 -4.28
CA LEU A 212 -0.50 -8.03 -5.45
C LEU A 212 0.64 -8.66 -6.26
N ILE A 213 1.64 -9.25 -5.58
CA ILE A 213 2.75 -9.94 -6.23
C ILE A 213 2.22 -11.12 -7.03
N ILE A 214 1.44 -12.01 -6.39
CA ILE A 214 0.91 -13.21 -7.06
C ILE A 214 -0.02 -12.82 -8.21
N ALA A 215 -0.97 -11.90 -7.97
CA ALA A 215 -1.89 -11.41 -9.00
C ALA A 215 -1.12 -10.76 -10.16
N GLY A 216 -0.08 -9.97 -9.87
CA GLY A 216 0.76 -9.34 -10.87
C GLY A 216 1.47 -10.34 -11.79
N PHE A 217 2.04 -11.42 -11.25
CA PHE A 217 2.65 -12.47 -12.06
C PHE A 217 1.62 -13.25 -12.86
N MET A 218 0.47 -13.54 -12.28
CA MET A 218 -0.59 -14.30 -12.97
C MET A 218 -1.22 -13.50 -14.11
N LEU A 219 -1.57 -12.23 -13.87
CA LEU A 219 -2.17 -11.38 -14.89
C LEU A 219 -1.20 -11.06 -16.03
N ALA A 220 0.11 -10.92 -15.73
CA ALA A 220 1.13 -10.69 -16.78
C ALA A 220 1.22 -11.81 -17.81
N ARG A 221 0.84 -13.03 -17.44
CA ARG A 221 0.88 -14.23 -18.33
C ARG A 221 -0.40 -14.46 -19.12
N ARG A 222 -1.52 -13.79 -18.78
CA ARG A 222 -2.81 -14.01 -19.44
C ARG A 222 -2.80 -13.42 -20.85
N LYS A 223 -3.54 -14.05 -21.75
CA LYS A 223 -3.80 -13.57 -23.11
C LYS A 223 -5.23 -13.02 -23.19
N PRO A 224 -5.52 -12.10 -24.14
CA PRO A 224 -6.90 -11.65 -24.36
C PRO A 224 -7.81 -12.86 -24.65
N LEU A 225 -9.04 -12.77 -24.22
CA LEU A 225 -10.09 -13.69 -24.63
C LEU A 225 -10.44 -13.33 -26.09
N ASN A 226 -10.26 -14.29 -26.99
CA ASN A 226 -10.68 -14.15 -28.41
C ASN A 226 -12.18 -14.15 -28.50
#